data_21265d0cf30a1e4cb8c87e3cd65883ec
#
_entry.id   21265d0cf30a1e4cb8c87e3cd65883ec
#
_cell.length_a   1.000
_cell.length_b   1.000
_cell.length_c   1.000
_cell.angle_alpha   90.00
_cell.angle_beta   90.00
_cell.angle_gamma   90.00
#
_symmetry.space_group_name_H-M   'P 1'
#
loop_
_entity.id
_entity.type
_entity.pdbx_description
1 polymer ?
#
loop_
_entity_poly.entity_id
_entity_poly.type
_entity_poly.pdbx_seq_one_letter_code
_entity_poly.pdbx_strand_id
1 'polypeptide(L)'
;EKEILRTKAEITALQSQVNPHFIINALESVYWSLIQKNDMDNAGILMAMAKLFQYILKGSDRITIDQELTFVEQYLQVEKFRFGDRLTWEYQVEPEVRSIQIPKLLIHPLVENSMKYAVETTSSPVHIVIRIVENGNGCVISVTDNGPGIDQETMERIQESFKNTNPVGSVSGSYGLANLYKRIKLYFEKSSELTIESEPGSRRTTVTMRIHTNNLS
;
A
#
# COMPACT_ATOMS: atom_id res chain seq x y z
N GLU A 1 -19.96 -13.49 17.98
CA GLU A 1 -19.77 -14.35 16.80
C GLU A 1 -20.82 -14.08 15.69
N LYS A 2 -22.13 -14.10 16.01
CA LYS A 2 -23.20 -13.84 15.03
C LYS A 2 -23.12 -12.45 14.38
N GLU A 3 -22.74 -11.44 15.12
CA GLU A 3 -22.63 -10.05 14.63
C GLU A 3 -21.43 -9.87 13.68
N ILE A 4 -20.31 -10.51 14.00
CA ILE A 4 -19.11 -10.54 13.13
C ILE A 4 -19.41 -11.27 11.82
N LEU A 5 -20.12 -12.40 11.87
CA LEU A 5 -20.57 -13.15 10.69
C LEU A 5 -21.53 -12.33 9.82
N ARG A 6 -22.45 -11.58 10.44
CA ARG A 6 -23.40 -10.72 9.74
C ARG A 6 -22.70 -9.55 9.05
N THR A 7 -21.80 -8.84 9.74
CA THR A 7 -21.01 -7.76 9.17
C THR A 7 -20.12 -8.25 8.03
N LYS A 8 -19.51 -9.44 8.17
CA LYS A 8 -18.74 -10.07 7.11
C LYS A 8 -19.58 -10.41 5.88
N ALA A 9 -20.80 -10.91 6.08
CA ALA A 9 -21.75 -11.22 5.01
C ALA A 9 -22.25 -9.93 4.33
N GLU A 10 -22.53 -8.86 5.07
CA GLU A 10 -22.93 -7.56 4.52
C GLU A 10 -21.80 -6.92 3.70
N ILE A 11 -20.54 -6.97 4.19
CA ILE A 11 -19.37 -6.50 3.43
C ILE A 11 -19.18 -7.32 2.15
N THR A 12 -19.32 -8.64 2.21
CA THR A 12 -19.21 -9.51 1.04
C THR A 12 -20.35 -9.24 0.03
N ALA A 13 -21.56 -8.99 0.51
CA ALA A 13 -22.69 -8.63 -0.32
C ALA A 13 -22.52 -7.25 -0.99
N LEU A 14 -21.98 -6.26 -0.29
CA LEU A 14 -21.65 -4.95 -0.85
C LEU A 14 -20.51 -5.03 -1.87
N GLN A 15 -19.49 -5.84 -1.62
CA GLN A 15 -18.40 -6.11 -2.57
C GLN A 15 -18.88 -6.84 -3.83
N SER A 16 -19.92 -7.68 -3.73
CA SER A 16 -20.49 -8.39 -4.86
C SER A 16 -21.37 -7.52 -5.78
N GLN A 17 -21.80 -6.33 -5.33
CA GLN A 17 -22.58 -5.39 -6.15
C GLN A 17 -21.76 -4.78 -7.30
N VAL A 18 -20.44 -4.68 -7.15
CA VAL A 18 -19.56 -4.37 -8.26
C VAL A 18 -19.12 -5.69 -8.88
N ASN A 19 -19.61 -6.03 -10.06
CA ASN A 19 -19.21 -7.25 -10.76
C ASN A 19 -17.72 -7.12 -11.19
N PRO A 20 -16.78 -7.78 -10.49
CA PRO A 20 -15.33 -7.63 -10.79
C PRO A 20 -15.00 -8.05 -12.22
N HIS A 21 -15.71 -9.04 -12.73
CA HIS A 21 -15.55 -9.55 -14.07
C HIS A 21 -15.97 -8.52 -15.14
N PHE A 22 -17.02 -7.74 -14.86
CA PHE A 22 -17.44 -6.67 -15.78
C PHE A 22 -16.36 -5.59 -15.92
N ILE A 23 -15.76 -5.15 -14.80
CA ILE A 23 -14.70 -4.13 -14.82
C ILE A 23 -13.48 -4.65 -15.59
N ILE A 24 -13.05 -5.88 -15.30
CA ILE A 24 -11.90 -6.49 -15.97
C ILE A 24 -12.15 -6.59 -17.48
N ASN A 25 -13.31 -7.09 -17.90
CA ASN A 25 -13.66 -7.21 -19.31
C ASN A 25 -13.74 -5.85 -20.01
N ALA A 26 -14.24 -4.81 -19.34
CA ALA A 26 -14.27 -3.46 -19.88
C ALA A 26 -12.84 -2.91 -20.09
N LEU A 27 -11.94 -3.10 -19.12
CA LEU A 27 -10.54 -2.73 -19.25
C LEU A 27 -9.84 -3.50 -20.38
N GLU A 28 -10.10 -4.82 -20.51
CA GLU A 28 -9.57 -5.63 -21.61
C GLU A 28 -10.09 -5.17 -22.98
N SER A 29 -11.34 -4.77 -23.10
CA SER A 29 -11.92 -4.27 -24.34
C SER A 29 -11.23 -2.96 -24.77
N VAL A 30 -10.99 -2.04 -23.84
CA VAL A 30 -10.27 -0.80 -24.10
C VAL A 30 -8.79 -1.08 -24.44
N TYR A 31 -8.16 -2.04 -23.75
CA TYR A 31 -6.80 -2.48 -24.06
C TYR A 31 -6.67 -2.92 -25.52
N TRP A 32 -7.53 -3.79 -26.00
CA TRP A 32 -7.50 -4.25 -27.39
C TRP A 32 -7.75 -3.10 -28.40
N SER A 33 -8.61 -2.14 -28.06
CA SER A 33 -8.82 -0.94 -28.88
C SER A 33 -7.54 -0.06 -28.99
N LEU A 34 -6.77 0.06 -27.90
CA LEU A 34 -5.50 0.79 -27.90
C LEU A 34 -4.43 0.04 -28.72
N ILE A 35 -4.35 -1.27 -28.60
CA ILE A 35 -3.46 -2.12 -29.42
C ILE A 35 -3.76 -1.93 -30.90
N GLN A 36 -5.04 -1.93 -31.32
CA GLN A 36 -5.43 -1.71 -32.73
C GLN A 36 -5.05 -0.32 -33.25
N LYS A 37 -4.99 0.69 -32.35
CA LYS A 37 -4.54 2.06 -32.67
C LYS A 37 -3.03 2.22 -32.56
N ASN A 38 -2.28 1.16 -32.29
CA ASN A 38 -0.84 1.17 -32.07
C ASN A 38 -0.38 2.06 -30.91
N ASP A 39 -1.26 2.29 -29.93
CA ASP A 39 -1.00 3.08 -28.73
C ASP A 39 -0.51 2.16 -27.59
N MET A 40 0.74 1.73 -27.69
CA MET A 40 1.33 0.74 -26.80
C MET A 40 1.54 1.29 -25.37
N ASP A 41 1.81 2.57 -25.22
CA ASP A 41 2.04 3.21 -23.91
C ASP A 41 0.75 3.19 -23.07
N ASN A 42 -0.36 3.70 -23.62
CA ASN A 42 -1.64 3.68 -22.93
C ASN A 42 -2.18 2.26 -22.72
N ALA A 43 -1.92 1.34 -23.67
CA ALA A 43 -2.25 -0.07 -23.50
C ALA A 43 -1.51 -0.69 -22.31
N GLY A 44 -0.20 -0.40 -22.16
CA GLY A 44 0.61 -0.88 -21.04
C GLY A 44 0.06 -0.44 -19.67
N ILE A 45 -0.34 0.82 -19.56
CA ILE A 45 -0.93 1.38 -18.34
C ILE A 45 -2.25 0.70 -18.01
N LEU A 46 -3.13 0.59 -19.00
CA LEU A 46 -4.43 -0.03 -18.81
C LEU A 46 -4.31 -1.51 -18.38
N MET A 47 -3.33 -2.22 -18.92
CA MET A 47 -3.02 -3.58 -18.49
C MET A 47 -2.52 -3.62 -17.04
N ALA A 48 -1.65 -2.69 -16.63
CA ALA A 48 -1.20 -2.57 -15.25
C ALA A 48 -2.38 -2.29 -14.30
N MET A 49 -3.29 -1.38 -14.66
CA MET A 49 -4.51 -1.12 -13.90
C MET A 49 -5.39 -2.36 -13.78
N ALA A 50 -5.60 -3.11 -14.86
CA ALA A 50 -6.38 -4.34 -14.84
C ALA A 50 -5.77 -5.39 -13.87
N LYS A 51 -4.44 -5.53 -13.87
CA LYS A 51 -3.72 -6.40 -12.92
C LYS A 51 -3.87 -5.95 -11.47
N LEU A 52 -3.81 -4.64 -11.20
CA LEU A 52 -4.07 -4.10 -9.86
C LEU A 52 -5.48 -4.45 -9.38
N PHE A 53 -6.49 -4.27 -10.22
CA PHE A 53 -7.87 -4.67 -9.91
C PHE A 53 -7.99 -6.17 -9.66
N GLN A 54 -7.41 -7.01 -10.52
CA GLN A 54 -7.41 -8.46 -10.32
C GLN A 54 -6.76 -8.85 -9.01
N TYR A 55 -5.63 -8.24 -8.67
CA TYR A 55 -4.95 -8.48 -7.41
C TYR A 55 -5.83 -8.11 -6.20
N ILE A 56 -6.49 -6.96 -6.21
CA ILE A 56 -7.35 -6.52 -5.10
C ILE A 56 -8.55 -7.46 -4.91
N LEU A 57 -9.17 -7.89 -6.01
CA LEU A 57 -10.45 -8.62 -6.00
C LEU A 57 -10.30 -10.15 -5.89
N LYS A 58 -9.15 -10.71 -6.27
CA LYS A 58 -8.92 -12.16 -6.33
C LYS A 58 -7.73 -12.57 -5.46
N GLY A 59 -7.68 -13.83 -5.08
CA GLY A 59 -6.54 -14.47 -4.43
C GLY A 59 -6.68 -14.70 -2.94
N SER A 60 -5.63 -15.23 -2.35
CA SER A 60 -5.53 -15.51 -0.92
C SER A 60 -5.45 -14.22 -0.10
N ASP A 61 -5.92 -14.27 1.15
CA ASP A 61 -5.76 -13.18 2.13
C ASP A 61 -4.29 -13.04 2.60
N ARG A 62 -3.48 -14.07 2.37
CA ARG A 62 -2.03 -14.11 2.66
C ARG A 62 -1.25 -14.36 1.38
N ILE A 63 -0.16 -13.67 1.22
CA ILE A 63 0.75 -13.73 0.07
C ILE A 63 2.19 -13.56 0.54
N THR A 64 3.15 -13.89 -0.30
CA THR A 64 4.56 -13.61 0.00
C THR A 64 4.87 -12.12 -0.14
N ILE A 65 5.91 -11.65 0.56
CA ILE A 65 6.46 -10.29 0.37
C ILE A 65 6.78 -10.06 -1.11
N ASP A 66 7.33 -11.04 -1.81
CA ASP A 66 7.67 -10.92 -3.23
C ASP A 66 6.43 -10.68 -4.11
N GLN A 67 5.33 -11.34 -3.82
CA GLN A 67 4.04 -11.09 -4.49
C GLN A 67 3.49 -9.70 -4.21
N GLU A 68 3.60 -9.22 -2.97
CA GLU A 68 3.19 -7.86 -2.60
C GLU A 68 4.07 -6.81 -3.28
N LEU A 69 5.40 -7.03 -3.37
CA LEU A 69 6.31 -6.14 -4.08
C LEU A 69 6.00 -6.09 -5.58
N THR A 70 5.59 -7.20 -6.18
CA THR A 70 5.12 -7.22 -7.58
C THR A 70 3.89 -6.32 -7.76
N PHE A 71 2.96 -6.33 -6.81
CA PHE A 71 1.80 -5.43 -6.83
C PHE A 71 2.21 -3.96 -6.66
N VAL A 72 3.10 -3.67 -5.71
CA VAL A 72 3.64 -2.31 -5.47
C VAL A 72 4.35 -1.79 -6.71
N GLU A 73 5.13 -2.63 -7.40
CA GLU A 73 5.79 -2.25 -8.65
C GLU A 73 4.77 -1.85 -9.73
N GLN A 74 3.73 -2.65 -9.92
CA GLN A 74 2.67 -2.31 -10.89
C GLN A 74 1.94 -1.01 -10.54
N TYR A 75 1.70 -0.77 -9.25
CA TYR A 75 1.13 0.49 -8.77
C TYR A 75 2.03 1.68 -9.08
N LEU A 76 3.32 1.59 -8.74
CA LEU A 76 4.29 2.67 -9.00
C LEU A 76 4.48 2.94 -10.49
N GLN A 77 4.41 1.91 -11.35
CA GLN A 77 4.45 2.08 -12.81
C GLN A 77 3.23 2.89 -13.33
N VAL A 78 2.02 2.64 -12.79
CA VAL A 78 0.84 3.44 -13.13
C VAL A 78 1.00 4.88 -12.66
N GLU A 79 1.51 5.10 -11.45
CA GLU A 79 1.75 6.44 -10.93
C GLU A 79 2.90 7.16 -11.67
N LYS A 80 3.92 6.43 -12.12
CA LYS A 80 5.00 6.96 -12.97
C LYS A 80 4.47 7.57 -14.26
N PHE A 81 3.44 6.99 -14.85
CA PHE A 81 2.79 7.59 -16.03
C PHE A 81 2.16 8.96 -15.71
N ARG A 82 1.56 9.10 -14.53
CA ARG A 82 0.93 10.34 -14.07
C ARG A 82 1.96 11.42 -13.70
N PHE A 83 3.04 11.04 -13.02
CA PHE A 83 4.01 11.97 -12.44
C PHE A 83 5.30 12.13 -13.26
N GLY A 84 5.51 11.29 -14.26
CA GLY A 84 6.70 11.33 -15.13
C GLY A 84 8.00 11.20 -14.35
N ASP A 85 9.02 11.96 -14.74
CA ASP A 85 10.35 11.91 -14.12
C ASP A 85 10.40 12.45 -12.69
N ARG A 86 9.31 13.03 -12.22
CA ARG A 86 9.20 13.45 -10.81
C ARG A 86 9.13 12.27 -9.83
N LEU A 87 8.75 11.08 -10.27
CA LEU A 87 8.68 9.88 -9.43
C LEU A 87 9.77 8.90 -9.82
N THR A 88 10.59 8.52 -8.83
CA THR A 88 11.57 7.43 -8.94
C THR A 88 11.52 6.58 -7.68
N TRP A 89 11.90 5.31 -7.77
CA TRP A 89 11.97 4.42 -6.60
C TRP A 89 13.07 3.39 -6.73
N GLU A 90 13.42 2.79 -5.60
CA GLU A 90 14.34 1.64 -5.54
C GLU A 90 13.91 0.64 -4.46
N TYR A 91 14.31 -0.60 -4.63
CA TYR A 91 14.11 -1.69 -3.69
C TYR A 91 15.42 -2.14 -3.06
N GLN A 92 15.45 -2.18 -1.73
CA GLN A 92 16.54 -2.72 -0.92
C GLN A 92 15.99 -3.88 -0.09
N VAL A 93 15.86 -5.06 -0.70
CA VAL A 93 15.15 -6.21 -0.14
C VAL A 93 16.09 -7.39 -0.01
N GLU A 94 16.28 -7.88 1.20
CA GLU A 94 17.06 -9.09 1.46
C GLU A 94 16.37 -10.32 0.84
N PRO A 95 17.12 -11.26 0.25
CA PRO A 95 16.54 -12.45 -0.38
C PRO A 95 15.72 -13.31 0.59
N GLU A 96 16.14 -13.39 1.85
CA GLU A 96 15.58 -14.25 2.89
C GLU A 96 14.13 -13.87 3.26
N VAL A 97 13.80 -12.57 3.19
CA VAL A 97 12.47 -12.09 3.56
C VAL A 97 11.42 -12.24 2.47
N ARG A 98 11.83 -12.48 1.21
CA ARG A 98 10.92 -12.50 0.06
C ARG A 98 9.83 -13.55 0.15
N SER A 99 10.13 -14.71 0.78
CA SER A 99 9.20 -15.84 0.96
C SER A 99 8.28 -15.71 2.17
N ILE A 100 8.52 -14.71 3.05
CA ILE A 100 7.68 -14.51 4.25
C ILE A 100 6.24 -14.22 3.82
N GLN A 101 5.30 -14.94 4.45
CA GLN A 101 3.86 -14.76 4.22
C GLN A 101 3.33 -13.59 5.05
N ILE A 102 2.69 -12.66 4.39
CA ILE A 102 2.07 -11.48 5.00
C ILE A 102 0.60 -11.34 4.56
N PRO A 103 -0.24 -10.65 5.33
CA PRO A 103 -1.56 -10.23 4.85
C PRO A 103 -1.42 -9.35 3.62
N LYS A 104 -2.25 -9.62 2.62
CA LYS A 104 -2.32 -8.84 1.38
C LYS A 104 -2.56 -7.35 1.65
N LEU A 105 -1.98 -6.46 0.84
CA LEU A 105 -2.05 -5.01 0.99
C LEU A 105 -1.50 -4.53 2.35
N LEU A 106 -0.31 -5.02 2.73
CA LEU A 106 0.38 -4.61 3.94
C LEU A 106 1.48 -3.56 3.64
N ILE A 107 2.20 -3.73 2.52
CA ILE A 107 3.28 -2.82 2.08
C ILE A 107 2.70 -1.63 1.30
N HIS A 108 1.71 -1.88 0.44
CA HIS A 108 1.12 -0.86 -0.42
C HIS A 108 0.69 0.42 0.32
N PRO A 109 0.02 0.39 1.51
CA PRO A 109 -0.37 1.62 2.20
C PRO A 109 0.81 2.50 2.66
N LEU A 110 2.01 1.92 2.86
CA LEU A 110 3.20 2.69 3.17
C LEU A 110 3.65 3.49 1.94
N VAL A 111 3.62 2.86 0.78
CA VAL A 111 3.98 3.50 -0.50
C VAL A 111 2.93 4.53 -0.91
N GLU A 112 1.63 4.22 -0.76
CA GLU A 112 0.52 5.15 -0.97
C GLU A 112 0.67 6.42 -0.11
N ASN A 113 1.16 6.28 1.12
CA ASN A 113 1.44 7.40 2.00
C ASN A 113 2.51 8.33 1.40
N SER A 114 3.61 7.81 0.90
CA SER A 114 4.64 8.60 0.22
C SER A 114 4.12 9.22 -1.07
N MET A 115 3.29 8.53 -1.85
CA MET A 115 2.65 9.10 -3.02
C MET A 115 1.81 10.32 -2.65
N LYS A 116 0.95 10.19 -1.66
CA LYS A 116 0.01 11.23 -1.23
C LYS A 116 0.70 12.44 -0.60
N TYR A 117 1.65 12.22 0.29
CA TYR A 117 2.23 13.29 1.11
C TYR A 117 3.56 13.82 0.58
N ALA A 118 4.24 13.09 -0.30
CA ALA A 118 5.46 13.56 -0.93
C ALA A 118 5.23 13.90 -2.41
N VAL A 119 4.76 12.97 -3.23
CA VAL A 119 4.71 13.16 -4.69
C VAL A 119 3.60 14.12 -5.11
N GLU A 120 2.41 14.02 -4.51
CA GLU A 120 1.26 14.88 -4.87
C GLU A 120 1.38 16.31 -4.34
N THR A 121 2.12 16.50 -3.24
CA THR A 121 2.21 17.81 -2.57
C THR A 121 3.36 18.69 -3.04
N THR A 122 4.31 18.15 -3.79
CA THR A 122 5.46 18.92 -4.31
C THR A 122 5.59 18.81 -5.83
N SER A 123 6.13 19.85 -6.46
CA SER A 123 6.56 19.80 -7.87
C SER A 123 8.00 19.30 -8.05
N SER A 124 8.76 19.16 -6.97
CA SER A 124 10.13 18.64 -6.99
C SER A 124 10.16 17.14 -7.24
N PRO A 125 11.25 16.59 -7.82
CA PRO A 125 11.43 15.15 -7.94
C PRO A 125 11.43 14.46 -6.57
N VAL A 126 10.68 13.37 -6.47
CA VAL A 126 10.59 12.52 -5.28
C VAL A 126 11.16 11.14 -5.58
N HIS A 127 12.00 10.68 -4.66
CA HIS A 127 12.58 9.34 -4.68
C HIS A 127 12.05 8.54 -3.49
N ILE A 128 11.51 7.35 -3.76
CA ILE A 128 10.96 6.46 -2.74
C ILE A 128 11.89 5.25 -2.60
N VAL A 129 12.33 4.95 -1.39
CA VAL A 129 13.14 3.76 -1.07
C VAL A 129 12.28 2.77 -0.29
N ILE A 130 12.08 1.58 -0.84
CA ILE A 130 11.38 0.49 -0.18
C ILE A 130 12.44 -0.50 0.32
N ARG A 131 12.63 -0.55 1.64
CA ARG A 131 13.63 -1.42 2.26
C ARG A 131 12.95 -2.48 3.12
N ILE A 132 13.37 -3.74 2.95
CA ILE A 132 12.88 -4.87 3.75
C ILE A 132 14.07 -5.73 4.16
N VAL A 133 14.25 -5.88 5.46
CA VAL A 133 15.36 -6.61 6.05
C VAL A 133 14.87 -7.61 7.09
N GLU A 134 15.61 -8.68 7.28
CA GLU A 134 15.32 -9.65 8.32
C GLU A 134 15.52 -9.04 9.72
N ASN A 135 14.70 -9.44 10.66
CA ASN A 135 14.79 -9.05 12.06
C ASN A 135 14.46 -10.24 12.98
N GLY A 136 15.40 -11.13 13.12
CA GLY A 136 15.23 -12.33 13.97
C GLY A 136 14.01 -13.16 13.56
N ASN A 137 12.92 -13.06 14.33
CA ASN A 137 11.70 -13.83 14.08
C ASN A 137 10.71 -13.13 13.13
N GLY A 138 11.17 -12.25 12.26
CA GLY A 138 10.30 -11.52 11.34
C GLY A 138 11.06 -10.61 10.40
N CYS A 139 10.48 -9.47 10.03
CA CYS A 139 11.14 -8.48 9.20
C CYS A 139 10.78 -7.05 9.58
N VAL A 140 11.64 -6.13 9.16
CA VAL A 140 11.39 -4.69 9.19
C VAL A 140 11.17 -4.22 7.76
N ILE A 141 10.02 -3.61 7.53
CA ILE A 141 9.63 -3.00 6.26
C ILE A 141 9.63 -1.50 6.46
N SER A 142 10.41 -0.78 5.69
CA SER A 142 10.45 0.69 5.72
C SER A 142 10.27 1.27 4.33
N VAL A 143 9.50 2.35 4.26
CA VAL A 143 9.34 3.17 3.07
C VAL A 143 9.78 4.58 3.42
N THR A 144 10.78 5.06 2.71
CA THR A 144 11.37 6.39 2.90
C THR A 144 11.19 7.20 1.64
N ASP A 145 10.73 8.45 1.78
CA ASP A 145 10.69 9.42 0.69
C ASP A 145 11.51 10.68 1.03
N ASN A 146 11.91 11.40 -0.01
CA ASN A 146 12.58 12.70 0.09
C ASN A 146 11.61 13.87 -0.13
N GLY A 147 10.34 13.69 0.22
CA GLY A 147 9.29 14.70 0.12
C GLY A 147 9.47 15.88 1.06
N PRO A 148 8.47 16.74 1.20
CA PRO A 148 8.56 17.95 2.02
C PRO A 148 8.60 17.69 3.54
N GLY A 149 8.43 16.44 3.97
CA GLY A 149 8.22 16.08 5.37
C GLY A 149 6.77 16.27 5.81
N ILE A 150 6.49 15.91 7.05
CA ILE A 150 5.18 16.04 7.69
C ILE A 150 5.28 17.11 8.76
N ASP A 151 4.37 18.08 8.76
CA ASP A 151 4.31 19.09 9.81
C ASP A 151 3.86 18.50 11.15
N GLN A 152 4.20 19.20 12.23
CA GLN A 152 3.98 18.73 13.60
C GLN A 152 2.48 18.46 13.89
N GLU A 153 1.58 19.33 13.42
CA GLU A 153 0.14 19.18 13.65
C GLU A 153 -0.42 17.93 12.93
N THR A 154 0.02 17.72 11.70
CA THR A 154 -0.33 16.51 10.92
C THR A 154 0.25 15.24 11.55
N MET A 155 1.49 15.29 12.06
CA MET A 155 2.11 14.16 12.76
C MET A 155 1.35 13.79 14.03
N GLU A 156 0.97 14.78 14.84
CA GLU A 156 0.18 14.55 16.05
C GLU A 156 -1.18 13.90 15.72
N ARG A 157 -1.87 14.39 14.69
CA ARG A 157 -3.14 13.80 14.23
C ARG A 157 -2.99 12.33 13.78
N ILE A 158 -1.90 12.01 13.07
CA ILE A 158 -1.63 10.63 12.66
C ILE A 158 -1.39 9.76 13.90
N GLN A 159 -0.56 10.20 14.84
CA GLN A 159 -0.26 9.46 16.07
C GLN A 159 -1.52 9.27 16.96
N GLU A 160 -2.37 10.27 17.04
CA GLU A 160 -3.66 10.15 17.73
C GLU A 160 -4.59 9.12 17.05
N SER A 161 -4.57 9.05 15.72
CA SER A 161 -5.38 8.09 14.98
C SER A 161 -4.99 6.63 15.26
N PHE A 162 -3.75 6.38 15.66
CA PHE A 162 -3.30 5.05 16.10
C PHE A 162 -3.86 4.67 17.48
N LYS A 163 -4.12 5.64 18.34
CA LYS A 163 -4.65 5.42 19.70
C LYS A 163 -6.18 5.23 19.70
N ASN A 164 -6.87 5.84 18.74
CA ASN A 164 -8.33 5.83 18.70
C ASN A 164 -8.87 4.56 18.01
N THR A 165 -9.65 3.78 18.76
CA THR A 165 -10.32 2.56 18.26
C THR A 165 -11.49 2.85 17.33
N ASN A 166 -12.08 4.06 17.37
CA ASN A 166 -13.21 4.48 16.52
C ASN A 166 -12.89 5.77 15.77
N PRO A 167 -12.52 5.72 14.49
CA PRO A 167 -12.30 6.92 13.69
C PRO A 167 -13.60 7.42 13.05
N VAL A 168 -14.61 7.81 13.86
CA VAL A 168 -15.74 8.56 13.33
C VAL A 168 -15.33 10.04 13.35
N GLY A 169 -15.00 10.58 12.16
CA GLY A 169 -14.70 12.01 12.00
C GLY A 169 -13.28 12.39 11.66
N SER A 170 -12.37 11.45 11.41
CA SER A 170 -11.00 11.79 11.00
C SER A 170 -10.90 12.16 9.52
N VAL A 171 -10.21 13.28 9.27
CA VAL A 171 -9.97 13.88 7.96
C VAL A 171 -9.40 12.86 6.96
N SER A 172 -9.88 12.92 5.74
CA SER A 172 -9.51 12.09 4.58
C SER A 172 -8.00 12.04 4.32
N GLY A 173 -7.25 11.24 5.03
CA GLY A 173 -5.80 11.13 4.82
C GLY A 173 -5.10 10.16 5.77
N SER A 174 -5.55 10.07 7.01
CA SER A 174 -4.96 9.18 8.02
C SER A 174 -5.58 7.77 8.04
N TYR A 175 -6.60 7.51 7.22
CA TYR A 175 -7.31 6.22 7.22
C TYR A 175 -6.42 5.04 6.79
N GLY A 176 -5.51 5.23 5.84
CA GLY A 176 -4.63 4.16 5.34
C GLY A 176 -3.72 3.62 6.43
N LEU A 177 -2.95 4.50 7.07
CA LEU A 177 -2.00 4.10 8.12
C LEU A 177 -2.69 3.68 9.43
N ALA A 178 -3.80 4.32 9.82
CA ALA A 178 -4.58 3.91 10.99
C ALA A 178 -5.19 2.51 10.80
N ASN A 179 -5.71 2.20 9.61
CA ASN A 179 -6.20 0.88 9.28
C ASN A 179 -5.06 -0.15 9.23
N LEU A 180 -3.91 0.23 8.67
CA LEU A 180 -2.72 -0.61 8.67
C LEU A 180 -2.27 -0.92 10.10
N TYR A 181 -2.20 0.08 10.99
CA TYR A 181 -1.87 -0.12 12.40
C TYR A 181 -2.79 -1.15 13.08
N LYS A 182 -4.12 -1.02 12.89
CA LYS A 182 -5.10 -1.98 13.42
C LYS A 182 -4.88 -3.39 12.86
N ARG A 183 -4.61 -3.50 11.55
CA ARG A 183 -4.32 -4.78 10.91
C ARG A 183 -3.05 -5.44 11.47
N ILE A 184 -1.98 -4.67 11.65
CA ILE A 184 -0.74 -5.17 12.26
C ILE A 184 -1.05 -5.77 13.65
N LYS A 185 -1.83 -5.08 14.48
CA LYS A 185 -2.21 -5.55 15.82
C LYS A 185 -3.13 -6.77 15.81
N LEU A 186 -3.87 -7.00 14.73
CA LEU A 186 -4.76 -8.16 14.58
C LEU A 186 -4.04 -9.41 14.04
N TYR A 187 -3.10 -9.22 13.11
CA TYR A 187 -2.49 -10.32 12.38
C TYR A 187 -1.14 -10.76 12.95
N PHE A 188 -0.47 -9.88 13.69
CA PHE A 188 0.88 -10.12 14.21
C PHE A 188 0.91 -10.02 15.74
N GLU A 189 2.04 -10.40 16.34
CA GLU A 189 2.22 -10.31 17.78
C GLU A 189 2.13 -8.86 18.30
N LYS A 190 1.83 -8.72 19.59
CA LYS A 190 1.73 -7.41 20.26
C LYS A 190 3.00 -6.56 20.16
N SER A 191 4.14 -7.21 19.98
CA SER A 191 5.46 -6.59 19.76
C SER A 191 5.63 -5.95 18.38
N SER A 192 4.72 -6.23 17.44
CA SER A 192 4.75 -5.62 16.11
C SER A 192 4.34 -4.15 16.18
N GLU A 193 5.06 -3.30 15.47
CA GLU A 193 4.95 -1.83 15.56
C GLU A 193 4.86 -1.17 14.19
N LEU A 194 4.21 -0.01 14.17
CA LEU A 194 4.23 0.94 13.06
C LEU A 194 4.69 2.29 13.60
N THR A 195 5.75 2.83 13.04
CA THR A 195 6.31 4.14 13.40
C THR A 195 6.42 5.04 12.20
N ILE A 196 6.35 6.35 12.42
CA ILE A 196 6.57 7.38 11.40
C ILE A 196 7.59 8.34 11.95
N GLU A 197 8.63 8.57 11.17
CA GLU A 197 9.67 9.54 11.45
C GLU A 197 9.69 10.57 10.34
N SER A 198 9.50 11.82 10.69
CA SER A 198 9.58 12.96 9.79
C SER A 198 9.91 14.20 10.60
N GLU A 199 10.95 14.92 10.18
CA GLU A 199 11.29 16.20 10.78
C GLU A 199 10.84 17.31 9.84
N PRO A 200 10.14 18.34 10.35
CA PRO A 200 9.78 19.51 9.55
C PRO A 200 11.02 20.13 8.88
N GLY A 201 11.01 20.23 7.55
CA GLY A 201 12.12 20.76 6.77
C GLY A 201 13.27 19.77 6.47
N SER A 202 13.24 18.56 7.01
CA SER A 202 14.27 17.53 6.73
C SER A 202 14.22 16.97 5.32
N ARG A 203 13.15 17.24 4.56
CA ARG A 203 12.86 16.62 3.24
C ARG A 203 13.00 15.10 3.28
N ARG A 204 12.55 14.49 4.36
CA ARG A 204 12.56 13.05 4.52
C ARG A 204 11.43 12.59 5.42
N THR A 205 10.67 11.61 4.95
CA THR A 205 9.71 10.88 5.77
C THR A 205 10.04 9.39 5.69
N THR A 206 10.02 8.71 6.82
CA THR A 206 10.19 7.26 6.89
C THR A 206 9.03 6.66 7.66
N VAL A 207 8.30 5.76 7.02
CA VAL A 207 7.29 4.92 7.68
C VAL A 207 7.88 3.53 7.85
N THR A 208 7.98 3.06 9.08
CA THR A 208 8.58 1.77 9.41
C THR A 208 7.55 0.86 10.06
N MET A 209 7.44 -0.34 9.54
CA MET A 209 6.64 -1.42 10.10
C MET A 209 7.57 -2.56 10.51
N ARG A 210 7.54 -2.91 11.80
CA ARG A 210 8.25 -4.07 12.34
C ARG A 210 7.24 -5.17 12.60
N ILE A 211 7.41 -6.32 11.98
CA ILE A 211 6.53 -7.48 12.14
C ILE A 211 7.30 -8.69 12.66
N HIS A 212 6.67 -9.40 13.58
CA HIS A 212 7.17 -10.66 14.13
C HIS A 212 6.28 -11.81 13.65
N THR A 213 6.90 -12.88 13.12
CA THR A 213 6.22 -13.94 12.39
C THR A 213 6.14 -15.28 13.16
N ASN A 214 6.44 -15.29 14.46
CA ASN A 214 6.50 -16.53 15.29
C ASN A 214 5.24 -17.40 15.28
N ASN A 215 4.15 -17.00 14.62
CA ASN A 215 2.89 -17.77 14.50
C ASN A 215 2.38 -17.88 13.04
N LEU A 216 3.25 -17.83 12.05
CA LEU A 216 2.85 -17.88 10.63
C LEU A 216 3.17 -19.24 9.96
N SER A 217 3.35 -20.33 10.79
CA SER A 217 3.44 -21.71 10.30
C SER A 217 2.07 -22.33 10.11
#